data_4870f0db94da0afcc6cd55c31c1a66e9
#
_entry.id   4870f0db94da0afcc6cd55c31c1a66e9
#
_cell.length_a   1.000
_cell.length_b   1.000
_cell.length_c   1.000
_cell.angle_alpha   90.00
_cell.angle_beta   90.00
_cell.angle_gamma   90.00
#
_symmetry.space_group_name_H-M   'P 1'
#
loop_
_entity.id
_entity.type
_entity.pdbx_description
1 polymer ?
#
loop_
_entity_poly.entity_id
_entity_poly.type
_entity_poly.pdbx_seq_one_letter_code
_entity_poly.pdbx_strand_id
1 'polypeptide(L)'
;MRVESVDEVEIIRRMTEGIYDHEEFEKALAWAKKTCKIGFDKNPEELQMSEEKKEEQFEFVVKMAVIIKELMNGCDNLDPEFSEEAIGHNAIAAGFQGQRQWTDFYPNGDFAEAMLNTSFDWEGAREPYILATENDVLNGLGMLFMKLLTNRAQMFADVRTYWSPDAVKRVTNYDLEGVAKENGGIIHLINSGACCLDANGGAKDENGNAVMKEWWDVTEADQKAIMEATTWNAADNGYFRGGGFSSRFETKDQMPATMIRLNLVKGLGPVLQIAEGWTVALPEEVSDTLWKRTDYTWPCTWFAPRCDGKEGAFKDAYSVMNNWGANHGAISYGHIGADLITMCSMLRIPVCMHNVPEEKIFRPAAWNAFGMDKEGADFRACKNYGPLYK
;
A
#
# COMPACT_ATOMS: atom_id res chain seq x y z
N MET A 1 6.28 -16.61 -13.51
CA MET A 1 6.22 -15.16 -13.58
C MET A 1 7.55 -14.67 -14.14
N ARG A 2 7.51 -13.75 -15.10
CA ARG A 2 8.70 -13.06 -15.64
C ARG A 2 8.81 -11.71 -14.95
N VAL A 3 10.02 -11.33 -14.57
CA VAL A 3 10.33 -10.00 -14.04
C VAL A 3 11.22 -9.31 -15.07
N GLU A 4 10.85 -8.09 -15.44
CA GLU A 4 11.63 -7.23 -16.30
C GLU A 4 12.10 -6.02 -15.51
N SER A 5 13.29 -5.52 -15.81
CA SER A 5 13.81 -4.29 -15.24
C SER A 5 13.85 -3.21 -16.30
N VAL A 6 13.27 -2.06 -15.97
CA VAL A 6 13.33 -0.85 -16.80
C VAL A 6 14.17 0.17 -16.01
N ASP A 7 15.10 0.84 -16.68
CA ASP A 7 15.88 1.89 -16.05
C ASP A 7 14.98 3.13 -15.83
N GLU A 8 15.08 3.77 -14.67
CA GLU A 8 14.32 4.99 -14.33
C GLU A 8 14.60 6.14 -15.31
N VAL A 9 15.76 6.14 -15.96
CA VAL A 9 16.09 7.08 -17.04
C VAL A 9 15.07 7.04 -18.17
N GLU A 10 14.40 5.90 -18.40
CA GLU A 10 13.37 5.79 -19.43
C GLU A 10 12.19 6.75 -19.18
N ILE A 11 11.81 6.97 -17.92
CA ILE A 11 10.78 7.96 -17.56
C ILE A 11 11.23 9.35 -17.96
N ILE A 12 12.49 9.72 -17.65
CA ILE A 12 13.06 11.02 -17.99
C ILE A 12 13.21 11.20 -19.51
N ARG A 13 13.65 10.14 -20.20
CA ARG A 13 13.75 10.15 -21.67
C ARG A 13 12.37 10.44 -22.29
N ARG A 14 11.34 9.71 -21.86
CA ARG A 14 9.96 9.92 -22.35
C ARG A 14 9.46 11.33 -22.07
N MET A 15 9.71 11.87 -20.88
CA MET A 15 9.35 13.26 -20.55
C MET A 15 10.06 14.28 -21.44
N THR A 16 11.36 14.06 -21.68
CA THR A 16 12.22 15.02 -22.40
C THR A 16 11.98 14.98 -23.92
N GLU A 17 11.75 13.81 -24.46
CA GLU A 17 11.54 13.57 -25.89
C GLU A 17 10.05 13.65 -26.28
N GLY A 18 9.13 13.81 -25.30
CA GLY A 18 7.70 13.91 -25.57
C GLY A 18 7.05 12.57 -25.93
N ILE A 19 7.60 11.43 -25.44
CA ILE A 19 7.14 10.09 -25.76
C ILE A 19 6.07 9.65 -24.73
N TYR A 20 4.90 10.24 -24.81
CA TYR A 20 3.71 9.90 -24.00
C TYR A 20 2.46 10.47 -24.70
N ASP A 21 1.29 9.99 -24.36
CA ASP A 21 0.01 10.50 -24.86
C ASP A 21 -0.23 11.92 -24.31
N HIS A 22 -0.03 12.92 -25.17
CA HIS A 22 -0.21 14.32 -24.80
C HIS A 22 -1.68 14.65 -24.47
N GLU A 23 -2.64 14.03 -25.15
CA GLU A 23 -4.06 14.29 -24.90
C GLU A 23 -4.47 13.67 -23.54
N GLU A 24 -4.02 12.47 -23.23
CA GLU A 24 -4.22 11.87 -21.93
C GLU A 24 -3.56 12.71 -20.82
N PHE A 25 -2.33 13.17 -21.01
CA PHE A 25 -1.65 14.03 -20.04
C PHE A 25 -2.42 15.32 -19.75
N GLU A 26 -2.85 16.06 -20.79
CA GLU A 26 -3.63 17.29 -20.61
C GLU A 26 -4.94 17.02 -19.85
N LYS A 27 -5.63 15.93 -20.16
CA LYS A 27 -6.82 15.51 -19.45
C LYS A 27 -6.54 15.17 -17.99
N ALA A 28 -5.47 14.39 -17.73
CA ALA A 28 -5.03 14.02 -16.39
C ALA A 28 -4.67 15.24 -15.55
N LEU A 29 -3.91 16.20 -16.13
CA LEU A 29 -3.50 17.41 -15.46
C LEU A 29 -4.69 18.32 -15.13
N ALA A 30 -5.61 18.50 -16.08
CA ALA A 30 -6.81 19.30 -15.85
C ALA A 30 -7.70 18.68 -14.76
N TRP A 31 -7.86 17.36 -14.77
CA TRP A 31 -8.58 16.62 -13.73
C TRP A 31 -7.89 16.75 -12.38
N ALA A 32 -6.58 16.52 -12.30
CA ALA A 32 -5.82 16.61 -11.06
C ALA A 32 -5.85 18.02 -10.46
N LYS A 33 -5.63 19.06 -11.27
CA LYS A 33 -5.75 20.48 -10.83
C LYS A 33 -7.16 20.82 -10.29
N LYS A 34 -8.19 20.14 -10.78
CA LYS A 34 -9.59 20.35 -10.34
C LYS A 34 -9.95 19.58 -9.08
N THR A 35 -9.42 18.37 -8.90
CA THR A 35 -9.90 17.40 -7.90
C THR A 35 -8.95 17.21 -6.72
N CYS A 36 -7.64 17.38 -6.94
CA CYS A 36 -6.66 17.26 -5.88
C CYS A 36 -6.69 18.50 -4.96
N LYS A 37 -7.00 18.26 -3.70
CA LYS A 37 -6.98 19.29 -2.66
C LYS A 37 -5.54 19.45 -2.17
N ILE A 38 -4.88 20.53 -2.58
CA ILE A 38 -3.53 20.84 -2.08
C ILE A 38 -3.63 21.20 -0.58
N GLY A 39 -2.81 20.53 0.21
CA GLY A 39 -2.74 20.69 1.66
C GLY A 39 -1.62 21.65 2.08
N PHE A 40 -1.00 21.33 3.20
CA PHE A 40 0.04 22.18 3.79
C PHE A 40 1.45 21.80 3.30
N ASP A 41 2.37 22.74 3.45
CA ASP A 41 3.80 22.54 3.31
C ASP A 41 4.44 22.61 4.71
N LYS A 42 4.98 21.48 5.19
CA LYS A 42 5.62 21.39 6.52
C LYS A 42 7.10 21.77 6.51
N ASN A 43 7.66 22.01 5.31
CA ASN A 43 9.07 22.30 5.18
C ASN A 43 9.44 23.59 5.92
N PRO A 44 10.61 23.66 6.58
CA PRO A 44 11.16 24.93 7.05
C PRO A 44 11.25 25.96 5.90
N GLU A 45 11.14 27.25 6.21
CA GLU A 45 11.08 28.33 5.22
C GLU A 45 12.23 28.25 4.21
N GLU A 46 13.43 27.90 4.66
CA GLU A 46 14.62 27.75 3.82
C GLU A 46 14.60 26.56 2.86
N LEU A 47 13.70 25.61 3.08
CA LEU A 47 13.51 24.42 2.22
C LEU A 47 12.21 24.48 1.42
N GLN A 48 11.35 25.47 1.67
CA GLN A 48 10.12 25.62 0.88
C GLN A 48 10.46 26.06 -0.54
N MET A 49 9.77 25.45 -1.49
CA MET A 49 9.87 25.83 -2.90
C MET A 49 8.87 26.93 -3.23
N SER A 50 9.17 27.74 -4.22
CA SER A 50 8.22 28.74 -4.72
C SER A 50 6.95 28.07 -5.26
N GLU A 51 5.83 28.79 -5.30
CA GLU A 51 4.57 28.29 -5.85
C GLU A 51 4.71 27.88 -7.32
N GLU A 52 5.48 28.63 -8.10
CA GLU A 52 5.81 28.28 -9.47
C GLU A 52 6.53 26.93 -9.56
N LYS A 53 7.51 26.69 -8.68
CA LYS A 53 8.23 25.42 -8.64
C LYS A 53 7.35 24.26 -8.19
N LYS A 54 6.44 24.48 -7.24
CA LYS A 54 5.44 23.50 -6.83
C LYS A 54 4.50 23.14 -7.97
N GLU A 55 4.08 24.12 -8.79
CA GLU A 55 3.26 23.87 -9.96
C GLU A 55 4.01 23.03 -11.01
N GLU A 56 5.26 23.35 -11.32
CA GLU A 56 6.11 22.53 -12.19
C GLU A 56 6.24 21.09 -11.68
N GLN A 57 6.43 20.92 -10.36
CA GLN A 57 6.50 19.60 -9.75
C GLN A 57 5.17 18.84 -9.83
N PHE A 58 4.04 19.52 -9.67
CA PHE A 58 2.74 18.91 -9.79
C PHE A 58 2.48 18.41 -11.22
N GLU A 59 2.84 19.20 -12.22
CA GLU A 59 2.78 18.76 -13.62
C GLU A 59 3.70 17.58 -13.89
N PHE A 60 4.90 17.60 -13.32
CA PHE A 60 5.86 16.51 -13.44
C PHE A 60 5.29 15.18 -12.88
N VAL A 61 4.74 15.17 -11.66
CA VAL A 61 4.25 13.94 -11.03
C VAL A 61 3.00 13.38 -11.73
N VAL A 62 2.14 14.26 -12.29
CA VAL A 62 1.01 13.82 -13.11
C VAL A 62 1.49 13.19 -14.42
N LYS A 63 2.45 13.82 -15.10
CA LYS A 63 3.07 13.27 -16.31
C LYS A 63 3.75 11.93 -16.04
N MET A 64 4.44 11.81 -14.92
CA MET A 64 5.04 10.57 -14.47
C MET A 64 4.02 9.44 -14.31
N ALA A 65 2.83 9.73 -13.77
CA ALA A 65 1.77 8.76 -13.63
C ALA A 65 1.26 8.24 -14.98
N VAL A 66 1.09 9.12 -15.97
CA VAL A 66 0.73 8.76 -17.34
C VAL A 66 1.81 7.86 -17.97
N ILE A 67 3.07 8.27 -17.91
CA ILE A 67 4.20 7.52 -18.49
C ILE A 67 4.34 6.13 -17.84
N ILE A 68 4.21 6.01 -16.52
CA ILE A 68 4.29 4.70 -15.85
C ILE A 68 3.12 3.80 -16.27
N LYS A 69 1.91 4.35 -16.41
CA LYS A 69 0.75 3.63 -16.92
C LYS A 69 1.01 3.09 -18.34
N GLU A 70 1.58 3.91 -19.22
CA GLU A 70 1.94 3.52 -20.58
C GLU A 70 3.07 2.48 -20.61
N LEU A 71 4.08 2.62 -19.77
CA LEU A 71 5.12 1.60 -19.62
C LEU A 71 4.54 0.25 -19.21
N MET A 72 3.52 0.25 -18.35
CA MET A 72 2.86 -0.99 -17.94
C MET A 72 2.00 -1.60 -19.07
N ASN A 73 1.20 -0.80 -19.75
CA ASN A 73 0.14 -1.30 -20.63
C ASN A 73 0.43 -1.14 -22.12
N GLY A 74 1.32 -0.23 -22.51
CA GLY A 74 1.43 0.32 -23.85
C GLY A 74 0.50 1.52 -24.04
N CYS A 75 0.63 2.15 -25.23
CA CYS A 75 -0.15 3.31 -25.64
C CYS A 75 -0.28 3.34 -27.17
N ASP A 76 -1.50 3.23 -27.67
CA ASP A 76 -1.76 3.22 -29.12
C ASP A 76 -1.72 4.61 -29.76
N ASN A 77 -1.66 5.68 -28.97
CA ASN A 77 -1.72 7.07 -29.42
C ASN A 77 -0.34 7.74 -29.58
N LEU A 78 0.75 7.00 -29.37
CA LEU A 78 2.08 7.55 -29.60
C LEU A 78 2.34 7.79 -31.08
N ASP A 79 3.24 8.76 -31.37
CA ASP A 79 3.70 8.97 -32.73
C ASP A 79 4.25 7.66 -33.33
N PRO A 80 3.95 7.33 -34.59
CA PRO A 80 4.44 6.12 -35.24
C PRO A 80 5.95 5.90 -35.21
N GLU A 81 6.76 6.94 -35.02
CA GLU A 81 8.20 6.81 -34.82
C GLU A 81 8.57 6.11 -33.50
N PHE A 82 7.68 6.12 -32.49
CA PHE A 82 7.83 5.50 -31.19
C PHE A 82 7.06 4.18 -31.07
N SER A 83 6.95 3.44 -32.18
CA SER A 83 6.17 2.20 -32.24
C SER A 83 6.68 1.10 -31.28
N GLU A 84 7.96 1.11 -30.90
CA GLU A 84 8.50 0.17 -29.91
C GLU A 84 8.06 0.56 -28.49
N GLU A 85 8.10 1.85 -28.15
CA GLU A 85 7.65 2.38 -26.87
C GLU A 85 6.12 2.23 -26.69
N ALA A 86 5.37 2.26 -27.78
CA ALA A 86 3.92 2.09 -27.78
C ALA A 86 3.48 0.70 -27.30
N ILE A 87 4.31 -0.34 -27.43
CA ILE A 87 3.96 -1.70 -27.02
C ILE A 87 3.80 -1.83 -25.50
N GLY A 88 4.62 -1.11 -24.71
CA GLY A 88 4.68 -1.28 -23.25
C GLY A 88 5.15 -2.68 -22.84
N HIS A 89 4.99 -3.01 -21.58
CA HIS A 89 5.48 -4.28 -21.01
C HIS A 89 4.39 -5.31 -20.70
N ASN A 90 3.10 -4.97 -20.93
CA ASN A 90 1.95 -5.80 -20.53
C ASN A 90 2.08 -6.30 -19.09
N ALA A 91 2.39 -5.40 -18.18
CA ALA A 91 2.73 -5.69 -16.79
C ALA A 91 1.48 -5.79 -15.93
N ILE A 92 1.31 -6.90 -15.21
CA ILE A 92 0.21 -7.10 -14.23
C ILE A 92 0.51 -6.45 -12.87
N ALA A 93 1.77 -6.14 -12.62
CA ALA A 93 2.24 -5.38 -11.47
C ALA A 93 3.60 -4.75 -11.81
N ALA A 94 3.89 -3.63 -11.21
CA ALA A 94 5.17 -2.93 -11.33
C ALA A 94 5.64 -2.46 -9.97
N GLY A 95 6.85 -1.94 -9.91
CA GLY A 95 7.40 -1.24 -8.76
C GLY A 95 8.28 -0.09 -9.22
N PHE A 96 8.31 0.98 -8.46
CA PHE A 96 9.15 2.14 -8.71
C PHE A 96 10.18 2.28 -7.58
N GLN A 97 11.47 2.38 -7.90
CA GLN A 97 12.53 2.45 -6.88
C GLN A 97 12.47 3.77 -6.11
N GLY A 98 12.43 4.88 -6.79
CA GLY A 98 12.12 6.21 -6.29
C GLY A 98 12.98 6.77 -5.16
N GLN A 99 14.03 6.07 -4.72
CA GLN A 99 14.86 6.54 -3.62
C GLN A 99 16.11 7.24 -4.13
N ARG A 100 16.74 7.97 -3.28
CA ARG A 100 17.99 8.75 -3.40
C ARG A 100 18.48 9.11 -4.81
N GLN A 101 18.71 8.14 -5.70
CA GLN A 101 19.16 8.39 -7.07
C GLN A 101 18.13 9.18 -7.88
N TRP A 102 16.83 8.96 -7.60
CA TRP A 102 15.73 9.70 -8.19
C TRP A 102 15.38 10.94 -7.38
N THR A 103 15.01 10.78 -6.10
CA THR A 103 14.43 11.84 -5.27
C THR A 103 15.41 12.91 -4.83
N ASP A 104 16.70 12.74 -5.03
CA ASP A 104 17.68 13.82 -4.87
C ASP A 104 17.63 14.83 -6.05
N PHE A 105 17.05 14.45 -7.19
CA PHE A 105 17.05 15.27 -8.42
C PHE A 105 15.65 15.56 -8.98
N TYR A 106 14.71 14.64 -8.81
CA TYR A 106 13.37 14.68 -9.39
C TYR A 106 12.29 14.58 -8.32
N PRO A 107 11.07 15.09 -8.61
CA PRO A 107 9.92 14.90 -7.73
C PRO A 107 9.68 13.41 -7.43
N ASN A 108 9.20 13.13 -6.21
CA ASN A 108 8.94 11.75 -5.77
C ASN A 108 7.85 11.05 -6.62
N GLY A 109 7.77 9.72 -6.48
CA GLY A 109 6.79 8.89 -7.19
C GLY A 109 5.42 8.78 -6.51
N ASP A 110 5.24 9.41 -5.37
CA ASP A 110 4.09 9.19 -4.48
C ASP A 110 2.73 9.43 -5.15
N PHE A 111 2.64 10.47 -6.00
CA PHE A 111 1.41 10.73 -6.75
C PHE A 111 1.09 9.60 -7.73
N ALA A 112 2.08 9.15 -8.50
CA ALA A 112 1.90 8.06 -9.46
C ALA A 112 1.54 6.76 -8.75
N GLU A 113 2.23 6.45 -7.65
CA GLU A 113 1.96 5.25 -6.84
C GLU A 113 0.55 5.27 -6.25
N ALA A 114 0.13 6.39 -5.63
CA ALA A 114 -1.21 6.51 -5.05
C ALA A 114 -2.30 6.40 -6.12
N MET A 115 -2.16 7.15 -7.22
CA MET A 115 -3.18 7.17 -8.27
C MET A 115 -3.30 5.85 -9.01
N LEU A 116 -2.18 5.20 -9.36
CA LEU A 116 -2.23 3.94 -10.09
C LEU A 116 -2.76 2.78 -9.23
N ASN A 117 -2.51 2.77 -7.93
CA ASN A 117 -3.10 1.79 -7.01
C ASN A 117 -4.58 2.06 -6.67
N THR A 118 -5.12 3.23 -6.99
CA THR A 118 -6.52 3.60 -6.76
C THR A 118 -7.44 3.00 -7.82
N SER A 119 -8.71 2.75 -7.52
CA SER A 119 -9.69 2.11 -8.41
C SER A 119 -10.32 3.06 -9.43
N PHE A 120 -9.83 4.28 -9.55
CA PHE A 120 -10.24 5.28 -10.52
C PHE A 120 -9.11 6.25 -10.84
N ASP A 121 -9.24 6.96 -11.93
CA ASP A 121 -8.36 8.07 -12.32
C ASP A 121 -9.15 9.12 -13.13
N TRP A 122 -8.45 9.89 -13.95
CA TRP A 122 -9.02 10.90 -14.86
C TRP A 122 -9.92 10.34 -15.96
N GLU A 123 -9.88 9.03 -16.20
CA GLU A 123 -10.81 8.33 -17.11
C GLU A 123 -12.07 7.81 -16.39
N GLY A 124 -12.12 7.83 -15.08
CA GLY A 124 -13.20 7.29 -14.26
C GLY A 124 -12.81 6.01 -13.52
N ALA A 125 -13.82 5.21 -13.12
CA ALA A 125 -13.59 3.96 -12.43
C ALA A 125 -12.89 2.94 -13.35
N ARG A 126 -11.88 2.26 -12.82
CA ARG A 126 -11.09 1.24 -13.53
C ARG A 126 -10.52 0.21 -12.57
N GLU A 127 -10.11 -0.91 -13.12
CA GLU A 127 -9.32 -1.87 -12.37
C GLU A 127 -8.02 -1.22 -11.87
N PRO A 128 -7.73 -1.28 -10.54
CA PRO A 128 -6.51 -0.68 -9.99
C PRO A 128 -5.27 -1.38 -10.53
N TYR A 129 -4.26 -0.62 -10.86
CA TYR A 129 -2.93 -1.14 -11.11
C TYR A 129 -2.28 -1.61 -9.80
N ILE A 130 -1.16 -2.29 -9.90
CA ILE A 130 -0.28 -2.55 -8.77
C ILE A 130 1.05 -1.87 -9.08
N LEU A 131 1.36 -0.83 -8.32
CA LEU A 131 2.63 -0.14 -8.37
C LEU A 131 3.21 -0.08 -6.95
N ALA A 132 4.19 -0.93 -6.69
CA ALA A 132 4.81 -1.03 -5.37
C ALA A 132 5.87 0.07 -5.19
N THR A 133 5.87 0.72 -4.03
CA THR A 133 6.93 1.67 -3.67
C THR A 133 8.25 0.93 -3.42
N GLU A 134 9.37 1.66 -3.51
CA GLU A 134 10.73 1.15 -3.31
C GLU A 134 11.07 -0.07 -4.18
N ASN A 135 10.33 -0.30 -5.25
CA ASN A 135 10.45 -1.48 -6.12
C ASN A 135 10.39 -2.81 -5.33
N ASP A 136 9.62 -2.83 -4.23
CA ASP A 136 9.47 -4.03 -3.42
C ASP A 136 8.56 -5.05 -4.12
N VAL A 137 9.16 -5.85 -4.98
CA VAL A 137 8.48 -6.89 -5.78
C VAL A 137 7.70 -7.86 -4.91
N LEU A 138 8.21 -8.23 -3.74
CA LEU A 138 7.54 -9.21 -2.86
C LEU A 138 6.28 -8.61 -2.22
N ASN A 139 6.31 -7.34 -1.87
CA ASN A 139 5.12 -6.66 -1.37
C ASN A 139 4.12 -6.38 -2.50
N GLY A 140 4.60 -5.99 -3.68
CA GLY A 140 3.78 -5.84 -4.89
C GLY A 140 3.07 -7.13 -5.28
N LEU A 141 3.71 -8.29 -5.13
CA LEU A 141 3.06 -9.59 -5.31
C LEU A 141 1.98 -9.85 -4.26
N GLY A 142 2.20 -9.45 -3.02
CA GLY A 142 1.18 -9.49 -1.97
C GLY A 142 -0.04 -8.65 -2.35
N MET A 143 0.17 -7.42 -2.81
CA MET A 143 -0.90 -6.55 -3.32
C MET A 143 -1.65 -7.21 -4.48
N LEU A 144 -0.92 -7.78 -5.45
CA LEU A 144 -1.52 -8.47 -6.59
C LEU A 144 -2.40 -9.65 -6.14
N PHE A 145 -1.93 -10.47 -5.21
CA PHE A 145 -2.71 -11.59 -4.69
C PHE A 145 -4.03 -11.12 -4.06
N MET A 146 -3.97 -10.09 -3.23
CA MET A 146 -5.17 -9.56 -2.59
C MET A 146 -6.10 -8.86 -3.59
N LYS A 147 -5.55 -8.12 -4.56
CA LYS A 147 -6.34 -7.53 -5.65
C LYS A 147 -7.14 -8.60 -6.41
N LEU A 148 -6.48 -9.70 -6.80
CA LEU A 148 -7.13 -10.79 -7.54
C LEU A 148 -8.17 -11.55 -6.73
N LEU A 149 -8.04 -11.59 -5.39
CA LEU A 149 -9.03 -12.20 -4.50
C LEU A 149 -10.21 -11.29 -4.21
N THR A 150 -9.99 -9.99 -4.15
CA THR A 150 -11.00 -9.04 -3.66
C THR A 150 -11.56 -8.13 -4.73
N ASN A 151 -10.93 -8.04 -5.89
CA ASN A 151 -11.25 -7.08 -6.96
C ASN A 151 -11.27 -5.60 -6.48
N ARG A 152 -10.46 -5.30 -5.46
CA ARG A 152 -10.39 -3.97 -4.82
C ARG A 152 -9.00 -3.40 -4.97
N ALA A 153 -8.91 -2.09 -4.77
CA ALA A 153 -7.65 -1.40 -4.57
C ALA A 153 -6.91 -1.92 -3.34
N GLN A 154 -5.60 -1.83 -3.32
CA GLN A 154 -4.76 -2.37 -2.24
C GLN A 154 -3.86 -1.30 -1.65
N MET A 155 -3.55 -1.44 -0.37
CA MET A 155 -2.63 -0.56 0.34
C MET A 155 -1.25 -1.18 0.41
N PHE A 156 -0.24 -0.41 0.07
CA PHE A 156 1.13 -0.68 0.48
C PHE A 156 1.41 0.08 1.77
N ALA A 157 2.05 -0.53 2.74
CA ALA A 157 2.39 0.15 3.99
C ALA A 157 3.78 -0.23 4.50
N ASP A 158 4.43 0.76 5.09
CA ASP A 158 5.58 0.56 5.94
C ASP A 158 5.11 0.17 7.34
N VAL A 159 5.66 -0.90 7.88
CA VAL A 159 5.46 -1.31 9.27
C VAL A 159 6.44 -0.54 10.14
N ARG A 160 6.05 0.66 10.59
CA ARG A 160 7.01 1.61 11.18
C ARG A 160 7.20 1.48 12.67
N THR A 161 6.11 1.51 13.44
CA THR A 161 6.22 1.70 14.89
C THR A 161 5.14 0.92 15.61
N TYR A 162 5.54 0.18 16.62
CA TYR A 162 4.63 -0.34 17.62
C TYR A 162 4.42 0.70 18.73
N TRP A 163 3.16 0.94 19.06
CA TRP A 163 2.75 1.77 20.18
C TRP A 163 2.09 0.91 21.26
N SER A 164 2.79 0.68 22.37
CA SER A 164 2.19 0.04 23.54
C SER A 164 1.18 0.97 24.21
N PRO A 165 0.19 0.44 24.97
CA PRO A 165 -0.73 1.28 25.74
C PRO A 165 0.00 2.27 26.66
N ASP A 166 1.06 1.83 27.35
CA ASP A 166 1.86 2.69 28.21
C ASP A 166 2.60 3.79 27.46
N ALA A 167 3.09 3.50 26.24
CA ALA A 167 3.76 4.52 25.44
C ALA A 167 2.79 5.58 24.93
N VAL A 168 1.60 5.17 24.48
CA VAL A 168 0.53 6.10 24.09
C VAL A 168 0.14 6.97 25.27
N LYS A 169 -0.13 6.37 26.44
CA LYS A 169 -0.48 7.10 27.66
C LYS A 169 0.58 8.11 28.06
N ARG A 170 1.85 7.70 28.04
CA ARG A 170 2.97 8.59 28.42
C ARG A 170 3.13 9.78 27.47
N VAL A 171 2.85 9.60 26.18
CA VAL A 171 3.10 10.62 25.16
C VAL A 171 1.92 11.55 24.98
N THR A 172 0.69 11.03 25.10
CA THR A 172 -0.54 11.75 24.76
C THR A 172 -1.50 11.93 25.93
N ASN A 173 -1.23 11.30 27.07
CA ASN A 173 -2.15 11.19 28.21
C ASN A 173 -3.47 10.45 27.87
N TYR A 174 -3.56 9.73 26.77
CA TYR A 174 -4.73 8.96 26.33
C TYR A 174 -4.56 7.48 26.66
N ASP A 175 -5.60 6.84 27.16
CA ASP A 175 -5.65 5.38 27.37
C ASP A 175 -6.26 4.74 26.13
N LEU A 176 -5.55 3.81 25.50
CA LEU A 176 -6.10 3.00 24.40
C LEU A 176 -7.35 2.24 24.87
N GLU A 177 -8.33 2.10 23.99
CA GLU A 177 -9.61 1.46 24.26
C GLU A 177 -9.87 0.31 23.26
N GLY A 178 -10.92 -0.50 23.52
CA GLY A 178 -11.37 -1.57 22.65
C GLY A 178 -10.25 -2.53 22.20
N VAL A 179 -10.28 -2.92 20.95
CA VAL A 179 -9.32 -3.91 20.38
C VAL A 179 -7.85 -3.47 20.49
N ALA A 180 -7.58 -2.17 20.45
CA ALA A 180 -6.23 -1.64 20.60
C ALA A 180 -5.67 -1.90 22.01
N LYS A 181 -6.50 -1.78 23.03
CA LYS A 181 -6.14 -2.10 24.42
C LYS A 181 -6.07 -3.59 24.65
N GLU A 182 -7.08 -4.33 24.17
CA GLU A 182 -7.21 -5.78 24.38
C GLU A 182 -6.06 -6.55 23.76
N ASN A 183 -5.56 -6.10 22.61
CA ASN A 183 -4.46 -6.73 21.88
C ASN A 183 -3.08 -6.13 22.23
N GLY A 184 -3.00 -5.32 23.27
CA GLY A 184 -1.74 -4.83 23.83
C GLY A 184 -1.08 -3.73 23.03
N GLY A 185 -1.83 -2.97 22.23
CA GLY A 185 -1.33 -1.82 21.48
C GLY A 185 -1.73 -1.79 20.02
N ILE A 186 -1.10 -0.91 19.28
CA ILE A 186 -1.33 -0.68 17.85
C ILE A 186 -0.01 -0.65 17.08
N ILE A 187 -0.08 -0.99 15.82
CA ILE A 187 1.02 -0.86 14.85
C ILE A 187 0.72 0.34 13.95
N HIS A 188 1.66 1.26 13.85
CA HIS A 188 1.58 2.36 12.88
C HIS A 188 2.02 1.85 11.52
N LEU A 189 1.08 1.83 10.59
CA LEU A 189 1.27 1.51 9.18
C LEU A 189 1.15 2.80 8.40
N ILE A 190 2.20 3.17 7.68
CA ILE A 190 2.32 4.45 7.00
C ILE A 190 3.06 4.25 5.68
N ASN A 191 2.74 5.02 4.66
CA ASN A 191 3.46 4.95 3.39
C ASN A 191 3.48 6.29 2.66
N SER A 192 4.55 6.57 1.94
CA SER A 192 4.73 7.82 1.19
C SER A 192 3.89 7.89 -0.09
N GLY A 193 3.57 6.77 -0.74
CA GLY A 193 2.97 6.77 -2.06
C GLY A 193 1.93 5.68 -2.28
N ALA A 194 2.31 4.42 -2.30
CA ALA A 194 1.51 3.30 -2.82
C ALA A 194 0.31 2.87 -1.94
N CYS A 195 -0.24 3.75 -1.13
CA CYS A 195 -1.50 3.53 -0.42
C CYS A 195 -2.66 4.08 -1.26
N CYS A 196 -3.49 3.19 -1.80
CA CYS A 196 -4.64 3.59 -2.62
C CYS A 196 -5.56 4.57 -1.89
N LEU A 197 -6.12 5.52 -2.61
CA LEU A 197 -7.01 6.54 -2.03
C LEU A 197 -8.34 5.95 -1.53
N ASP A 198 -8.78 4.84 -2.11
CA ASP A 198 -9.99 4.09 -1.69
C ASP A 198 -9.98 3.75 -0.19
N ALA A 199 -8.79 3.66 0.41
CA ALA A 199 -8.63 3.31 1.81
C ALA A 199 -9.07 4.39 2.81
N ASN A 200 -9.28 5.62 2.35
CA ASN A 200 -9.59 6.77 3.22
C ASN A 200 -11.03 6.76 3.79
N GLY A 201 -11.87 5.84 3.35
CA GLY A 201 -13.26 5.70 3.80
C GLY A 201 -14.19 6.81 3.29
N GLY A 202 -13.84 7.49 2.20
CA GLY A 202 -14.72 8.42 1.50
C GLY A 202 -15.94 7.72 0.92
N ALA A 203 -15.74 6.56 0.28
CA ALA A 203 -16.86 5.74 -0.21
C ALA A 203 -17.68 5.15 0.94
N LYS A 204 -19.00 5.03 0.73
CA LYS A 204 -19.96 4.58 1.73
C LYS A 204 -20.81 3.44 1.20
N ASP A 205 -21.22 2.55 2.10
CA ASP A 205 -22.31 1.59 1.86
C ASP A 205 -23.69 2.26 1.95
N GLU A 206 -24.73 1.48 1.72
CA GLU A 206 -26.14 1.92 1.81
C GLU A 206 -26.56 2.41 3.21
N ASN A 207 -25.82 2.01 4.26
CA ASN A 207 -26.06 2.40 5.64
C ASN A 207 -25.21 3.61 6.06
N GLY A 208 -24.36 4.13 5.16
CA GLY A 208 -23.46 5.25 5.42
C GLY A 208 -22.16 4.88 6.11
N ASN A 209 -21.86 3.58 6.25
CA ASN A 209 -20.58 3.14 6.80
C ASN A 209 -19.47 3.26 5.75
N ALA A 210 -18.25 3.53 6.21
CA ALA A 210 -17.08 3.52 5.33
C ALA A 210 -16.88 2.13 4.72
N VAL A 211 -16.58 2.08 3.43
CA VAL A 211 -16.38 0.83 2.69
C VAL A 211 -15.33 1.04 1.60
N MET A 212 -14.59 -0.01 1.27
CA MET A 212 -13.84 -0.09 0.02
C MET A 212 -14.60 -1.01 -0.92
N LYS A 213 -15.10 -0.45 -2.02
CA LYS A 213 -15.91 -1.17 -3.01
C LYS A 213 -15.02 -1.97 -3.96
N GLU A 214 -15.60 -2.97 -4.61
CA GLU A 214 -15.02 -3.57 -5.80
C GLU A 214 -14.93 -2.50 -6.91
N TRP A 215 -13.86 -2.52 -7.71
CA TRP A 215 -13.54 -1.39 -8.58
C TRP A 215 -14.66 -1.01 -9.57
N TRP A 216 -15.46 -1.98 -10.03
CA TRP A 216 -16.57 -1.73 -10.94
C TRP A 216 -17.83 -1.15 -10.26
N ASP A 217 -17.89 -1.16 -8.93
CA ASP A 217 -18.98 -0.58 -8.13
C ASP A 217 -18.66 0.84 -7.63
N VAL A 218 -17.48 1.36 -7.99
CA VAL A 218 -17.04 2.71 -7.61
C VAL A 218 -17.71 3.75 -8.49
N THR A 219 -18.63 4.51 -7.91
CA THR A 219 -19.40 5.55 -8.60
C THR A 219 -18.64 6.89 -8.65
N GLU A 220 -19.08 7.81 -9.53
CA GLU A 220 -18.53 9.18 -9.55
C GLU A 220 -18.70 9.90 -8.19
N ALA A 221 -19.76 9.61 -7.45
CA ALA A 221 -19.98 10.15 -6.11
C ALA A 221 -18.94 9.60 -5.11
N ASP A 222 -18.59 8.33 -5.21
CA ASP A 222 -17.52 7.73 -4.40
C ASP A 222 -16.17 8.34 -4.75
N GLN A 223 -15.83 8.46 -6.03
CA GLN A 223 -14.60 9.09 -6.50
C GLN A 223 -14.44 10.49 -5.92
N LYS A 224 -15.51 11.30 -6.03
CA LYS A 224 -15.54 12.65 -5.48
C LYS A 224 -15.31 12.64 -3.96
N ALA A 225 -16.00 11.80 -3.22
CA ALA A 225 -15.89 11.71 -1.77
C ALA A 225 -14.48 11.24 -1.32
N ILE A 226 -13.87 10.31 -2.06
CA ILE A 226 -12.50 9.84 -1.84
C ILE A 226 -11.51 10.98 -2.08
N MET A 227 -11.64 11.72 -3.20
CA MET A 227 -10.76 12.87 -3.48
C MET A 227 -10.92 13.99 -2.45
N GLU A 228 -12.15 14.29 -1.99
CA GLU A 228 -12.41 15.28 -0.94
C GLU A 228 -11.83 14.89 0.43
N ALA A 229 -11.71 13.59 0.72
CA ALA A 229 -11.14 13.07 1.96
C ALA A 229 -9.61 12.96 1.92
N THR A 230 -8.99 13.23 0.78
CA THR A 230 -7.53 13.21 0.59
C THR A 230 -6.98 14.62 0.46
N THR A 231 -5.84 14.91 1.11
CA THR A 231 -5.04 16.11 0.84
C THR A 231 -3.71 15.73 0.20
N TRP A 232 -3.22 16.56 -0.69
CA TRP A 232 -1.92 16.41 -1.33
C TRP A 232 -0.98 17.44 -0.76
N ASN A 233 0.01 16.99 0.00
CA ASN A 233 0.94 17.88 0.68
C ASN A 233 2.27 17.92 -0.07
N ALA A 234 2.96 19.06 0.01
CA ALA A 234 4.33 19.13 -0.44
C ALA A 234 5.17 18.09 0.30
N ALA A 235 6.01 17.37 -0.43
CA ALA A 235 6.91 16.37 0.13
C ALA A 235 7.92 17.01 1.11
N ASP A 236 8.52 16.20 1.97
CA ASP A 236 9.62 16.62 2.84
C ASP A 236 10.88 16.88 2.00
N ASN A 237 11.16 18.13 1.69
CA ASN A 237 12.30 18.54 0.86
C ASN A 237 13.65 18.27 1.52
N GLY A 238 13.69 18.00 2.82
CA GLY A 238 14.89 17.53 3.52
C GLY A 238 15.21 16.08 3.18
N TYR A 239 14.18 15.27 2.91
CA TYR A 239 14.29 13.87 2.51
C TYR A 239 14.18 13.68 1.00
N PHE A 240 13.16 14.27 0.36
CA PHE A 240 12.93 14.30 -1.09
C PHE A 240 13.43 15.61 -1.68
N ARG A 241 14.71 15.74 -1.96
CA ARG A 241 15.33 17.01 -2.42
C ARG A 241 14.77 17.51 -3.76
N GLY A 242 14.32 16.58 -4.61
CA GLY A 242 13.62 16.90 -5.86
C GLY A 242 12.19 17.38 -5.66
N GLY A 243 11.67 17.31 -4.43
CA GLY A 243 10.30 17.70 -4.07
C GLY A 243 9.24 16.66 -4.45
N GLY A 244 8.07 17.14 -4.83
CA GLY A 244 6.91 16.33 -5.19
C GLY A 244 5.75 16.48 -4.22
N PHE A 245 4.80 15.55 -4.28
CA PHE A 245 3.59 15.57 -3.48
C PHE A 245 3.28 14.18 -2.93
N SER A 246 2.82 14.14 -1.67
CA SER A 246 2.35 12.90 -1.04
C SER A 246 0.87 13.04 -0.69
N SER A 247 0.10 11.97 -0.91
CA SER A 247 -1.28 11.91 -0.44
C SER A 247 -1.32 11.80 1.08
N ARG A 248 -2.31 12.45 1.72
CA ARG A 248 -2.50 12.38 3.16
C ARG A 248 -3.95 12.12 3.51
N PHE A 249 -4.17 11.06 4.27
CA PHE A 249 -5.43 10.70 4.90
C PHE A 249 -5.18 9.73 6.06
N GLU A 250 -6.18 9.54 6.89
CA GLU A 250 -6.19 8.50 7.93
C GLU A 250 -7.32 7.51 7.62
N THR A 251 -7.04 6.21 7.74
CA THR A 251 -8.06 5.16 7.56
C THR A 251 -9.13 5.22 8.64
N LYS A 252 -10.36 4.81 8.32
CA LYS A 252 -11.48 4.86 9.25
C LYS A 252 -11.41 3.75 10.29
N ASP A 253 -12.11 3.98 11.41
CA ASP A 253 -12.20 3.05 12.54
C ASP A 253 -12.90 1.74 12.17
N GLN A 254 -12.50 0.67 12.85
CA GLN A 254 -13.14 -0.64 12.85
C GLN A 254 -13.29 -1.31 11.47
N MET A 255 -12.48 -0.90 10.49
CA MET A 255 -12.43 -1.63 9.22
C MET A 255 -11.70 -2.95 9.44
N PRO A 256 -12.34 -4.11 9.21
CA PRO A 256 -11.61 -5.37 9.16
C PRO A 256 -10.50 -5.27 8.12
N ALA A 257 -9.31 -5.71 8.46
CA ALA A 257 -8.15 -5.62 7.58
C ALA A 257 -7.28 -6.87 7.68
N THR A 258 -6.69 -7.25 6.57
CA THR A 258 -5.69 -8.32 6.49
C THR A 258 -4.39 -7.72 5.94
N MET A 259 -3.33 -7.83 6.73
CA MET A 259 -1.99 -7.47 6.31
C MET A 259 -1.22 -8.73 5.92
N ILE A 260 -0.53 -8.70 4.78
CA ILE A 260 0.29 -9.81 4.31
C ILE A 260 1.68 -9.37 3.90
N ARG A 261 2.61 -10.32 3.94
CA ARG A 261 3.95 -10.18 3.40
C ARG A 261 4.42 -11.48 2.77
N LEU A 262 4.81 -11.41 1.50
CA LEU A 262 5.52 -12.52 0.87
C LEU A 262 7.02 -12.39 1.18
N ASN A 263 7.60 -13.42 1.78
CA ASN A 263 9.01 -13.45 2.12
C ASN A 263 9.72 -14.57 1.34
N LEU A 264 10.98 -14.36 0.97
CA LEU A 264 11.84 -15.43 0.47
C LEU A 264 12.71 -15.94 1.61
N VAL A 265 12.42 -17.14 2.06
CA VAL A 265 13.15 -17.78 3.16
C VAL A 265 14.24 -18.68 2.59
N LYS A 266 15.48 -18.48 3.04
CA LYS A 266 16.62 -19.26 2.57
C LYS A 266 16.40 -20.75 2.78
N GLY A 267 16.51 -21.53 1.70
CA GLY A 267 16.34 -22.98 1.72
C GLY A 267 14.88 -23.48 1.67
N LEU A 268 13.91 -22.55 1.73
CA LEU A 268 12.48 -22.85 1.66
C LEU A 268 11.83 -22.26 0.41
N GLY A 269 12.16 -21.01 0.08
CA GLY A 269 11.51 -20.26 -0.99
C GLY A 269 10.46 -19.28 -0.47
N PRO A 270 9.38 -19.01 -1.24
CA PRO A 270 8.36 -18.06 -0.81
C PRO A 270 7.54 -18.60 0.38
N VAL A 271 7.27 -17.71 1.33
CA VAL A 271 6.37 -17.93 2.48
C VAL A 271 5.48 -16.72 2.63
N LEU A 272 4.18 -16.90 2.74
CA LEU A 272 3.24 -15.83 3.00
C LEU A 272 2.99 -15.67 4.50
N GLN A 273 3.29 -14.49 5.04
CA GLN A 273 2.85 -14.11 6.38
C GLN A 273 1.50 -13.40 6.29
N ILE A 274 0.61 -13.69 7.24
CA ILE A 274 -0.74 -13.13 7.30
C ILE A 274 -1.02 -12.64 8.73
N ALA A 275 -1.52 -11.43 8.86
CA ALA A 275 -2.04 -10.88 10.11
C ALA A 275 -3.39 -10.22 9.85
N GLU A 276 -4.46 -10.77 10.40
CA GLU A 276 -5.78 -10.14 10.41
C GLU A 276 -5.92 -9.21 11.61
N GLY A 277 -6.75 -8.21 11.48
CA GLY A 277 -7.02 -7.26 12.55
C GLY A 277 -8.02 -6.20 12.12
N TRP A 278 -7.94 -5.05 12.76
CA TRP A 278 -8.83 -3.91 12.48
C TRP A 278 -8.04 -2.62 12.41
N THR A 279 -8.52 -1.70 11.61
CA THR A 279 -8.10 -0.30 11.73
C THR A 279 -8.72 0.31 12.99
N VAL A 280 -8.03 1.26 13.58
CA VAL A 280 -8.45 1.96 14.80
C VAL A 280 -8.40 3.45 14.54
N ALA A 281 -9.43 4.20 14.92
CA ALA A 281 -9.36 5.65 15.00
C ALA A 281 -8.92 6.07 16.41
N LEU A 282 -8.02 7.04 16.46
CA LEU A 282 -7.64 7.72 17.70
C LEU A 282 -8.27 9.11 17.71
N PRO A 283 -8.49 9.72 18.90
CA PRO A 283 -8.81 11.14 18.96
C PRO A 283 -7.80 11.96 18.16
N GLU A 284 -8.26 12.99 17.43
CA GLU A 284 -7.44 13.76 16.49
C GLU A 284 -6.11 14.24 17.10
N GLU A 285 -6.14 14.82 18.31
CA GLU A 285 -4.94 15.29 18.99
C GLU A 285 -3.95 14.15 19.32
N VAL A 286 -4.47 12.95 19.60
CA VAL A 286 -3.67 11.76 19.90
C VAL A 286 -3.05 11.25 18.62
N SER A 287 -3.85 11.05 17.58
CA SER A 287 -3.39 10.63 16.25
C SER A 287 -2.30 11.57 15.73
N ASP A 288 -2.55 12.87 15.72
CA ASP A 288 -1.60 13.89 15.29
C ASP A 288 -0.27 13.83 16.05
N THR A 289 -0.34 13.67 17.37
CA THR A 289 0.86 13.61 18.22
C THR A 289 1.73 12.39 17.89
N LEU A 290 1.10 11.24 17.64
CA LEU A 290 1.82 10.02 17.30
C LEU A 290 2.31 10.06 15.85
N TRP A 291 1.48 10.53 14.92
CA TRP A 291 1.79 10.60 13.49
C TRP A 291 2.96 11.55 13.19
N LYS A 292 3.03 12.71 13.88
CA LYS A 292 4.16 13.65 13.76
C LYS A 292 5.53 13.09 14.16
N ARG A 293 5.56 11.92 14.77
CA ARG A 293 6.81 11.22 15.09
C ARG A 293 7.37 10.38 13.93
N THR A 294 6.61 10.27 12.86
CA THR A 294 7.02 9.69 11.58
C THR A 294 6.94 10.76 10.50
N ASP A 295 6.31 10.50 9.36
CA ASP A 295 6.03 11.53 8.39
C ASP A 295 4.54 11.90 8.37
N TYR A 296 4.22 13.08 8.85
CA TYR A 296 2.86 13.61 8.96
C TYR A 296 2.21 13.92 7.60
N THR A 297 2.96 13.91 6.50
CA THR A 297 2.45 14.15 5.15
C THR A 297 1.95 12.89 4.45
N TRP A 298 2.20 11.70 5.01
CA TRP A 298 1.89 10.42 4.38
C TRP A 298 0.57 9.83 4.89
N PRO A 299 -0.08 8.91 4.13
CA PRO A 299 -1.23 8.16 4.63
C PRO A 299 -0.92 7.39 5.90
N CYS A 300 -1.89 7.30 6.79
CA CYS A 300 -1.74 6.69 8.11
C CYS A 300 -2.83 5.64 8.35
N THR A 301 -2.42 4.49 8.86
CA THR A 301 -3.30 3.46 9.41
C THR A 301 -2.83 3.05 10.79
N TRP A 302 -3.69 3.19 11.77
CA TRP A 302 -3.51 2.57 13.08
C TRP A 302 -4.09 1.17 13.03
N PHE A 303 -3.26 0.16 13.15
CA PHE A 303 -3.66 -1.24 13.00
C PHE A 303 -3.54 -1.99 14.32
N ALA A 304 -4.66 -2.55 14.77
CA ALA A 304 -4.71 -3.47 15.90
C ALA A 304 -4.83 -4.89 15.37
N PRO A 305 -3.76 -5.70 15.37
CA PRO A 305 -3.84 -7.08 14.90
C PRO A 305 -4.72 -7.91 15.84
N ARG A 306 -5.45 -8.84 15.27
CA ARG A 306 -6.21 -9.82 16.03
C ARG A 306 -5.26 -10.79 16.73
N CYS A 307 -5.34 -10.88 18.05
CA CYS A 307 -4.51 -11.72 18.89
C CYS A 307 -5.40 -12.64 19.71
N ASP A 308 -5.48 -13.92 19.35
CA ASP A 308 -6.27 -14.90 20.07
C ASP A 308 -5.57 -15.46 21.30
N GLY A 309 -4.23 -15.34 21.30
CA GLY A 309 -3.40 -15.98 22.28
C GLY A 309 -3.02 -15.06 23.43
N LYS A 310 -3.15 -15.54 24.62
CA LYS A 310 -2.55 -14.96 25.80
C LYS A 310 -1.14 -15.50 26.04
N GLU A 311 -0.73 -16.45 25.23
CA GLU A 311 0.54 -17.17 25.32
C GLU A 311 1.12 -17.37 23.92
N GLY A 312 2.44 -17.54 23.80
CA GLY A 312 3.13 -17.85 22.57
C GLY A 312 3.69 -16.64 21.82
N ALA A 313 4.17 -16.88 20.60
CA ALA A 313 4.93 -15.92 19.80
C ALA A 313 4.09 -14.74 19.26
N PHE A 314 2.78 -14.85 19.22
CA PHE A 314 1.85 -13.88 18.61
C PHE A 314 0.73 -13.45 19.55
N LYS A 315 1.05 -13.32 20.82
CA LYS A 315 0.09 -13.03 21.91
C LYS A 315 -0.45 -11.61 21.91
N ASP A 316 0.24 -10.68 21.30
CA ASP A 316 -0.07 -9.25 21.32
C ASP A 316 0.45 -8.53 20.05
N ALA A 317 0.09 -7.27 19.89
CA ALA A 317 0.49 -6.44 18.75
C ALA A 317 2.02 -6.32 18.62
N TYR A 318 2.75 -6.25 19.74
CA TYR A 318 4.20 -6.24 19.72
C TYR A 318 4.77 -7.53 19.11
N SER A 319 4.25 -8.66 19.52
CA SER A 319 4.70 -9.97 19.03
C SER A 319 4.46 -10.13 17.54
N VAL A 320 3.32 -9.64 17.02
CA VAL A 320 3.05 -9.62 15.58
C VAL A 320 4.10 -8.81 14.86
N MET A 321 4.35 -7.57 15.26
CA MET A 321 5.33 -6.71 14.62
C MET A 321 6.76 -7.27 14.74
N ASN A 322 7.15 -7.74 15.92
CA ASN A 322 8.49 -8.29 16.16
C ASN A 322 8.82 -9.52 15.32
N ASN A 323 7.80 -10.29 14.94
CA ASN A 323 7.93 -11.47 14.09
C ASN A 323 7.56 -11.21 12.61
N TRP A 324 7.28 -9.96 12.24
CA TRP A 324 7.02 -9.59 10.85
C TRP A 324 8.33 -9.64 10.05
N GLY A 325 8.30 -10.28 8.88
CA GLY A 325 9.52 -10.63 8.14
C GLY A 325 10.16 -9.50 7.34
N ALA A 326 9.55 -8.30 7.33
CA ALA A 326 10.03 -7.14 6.59
C ALA A 326 9.52 -5.83 7.20
N ASN A 327 10.05 -4.71 6.71
CA ASN A 327 9.55 -3.38 7.02
C ASN A 327 8.28 -2.98 6.23
N HIS A 328 7.84 -3.78 5.27
CA HIS A 328 6.66 -3.54 4.46
C HIS A 328 5.59 -4.61 4.68
N GLY A 329 4.34 -4.22 4.43
CA GLY A 329 3.18 -5.09 4.37
C GLY A 329 2.18 -4.58 3.33
N ALA A 330 1.53 -5.50 2.63
CA ALA A 330 0.37 -5.18 1.80
C ALA A 330 -0.90 -5.36 2.61
N ILE A 331 -1.87 -4.45 2.49
CA ILE A 331 -3.09 -4.45 3.29
C ILE A 331 -4.31 -4.42 2.38
N SER A 332 -5.29 -5.27 2.70
CA SER A 332 -6.63 -5.26 2.12
C SER A 332 -7.67 -5.13 3.21
N TYR A 333 -8.77 -4.44 2.95
CA TYR A 333 -9.91 -4.50 3.84
C TYR A 333 -10.63 -5.85 3.71
N GLY A 334 -11.12 -6.33 4.85
CA GLY A 334 -11.71 -7.64 5.04
C GLY A 334 -10.79 -8.62 5.77
N HIS A 335 -11.39 -9.61 6.45
CA HIS A 335 -10.65 -10.75 6.98
C HIS A 335 -10.63 -11.85 5.92
N ILE A 336 -9.60 -11.82 5.07
CA ILE A 336 -9.45 -12.70 3.89
C ILE A 336 -8.38 -13.78 4.08
N GLY A 337 -7.99 -14.04 5.33
CA GLY A 337 -6.96 -15.05 5.65
C GLY A 337 -7.28 -16.44 5.15
N ALA A 338 -8.56 -16.86 5.20
CA ALA A 338 -8.99 -18.18 4.69
C ALA A 338 -8.83 -18.29 3.16
N ASP A 339 -9.15 -17.22 2.43
CA ASP A 339 -9.00 -17.16 0.97
C ASP A 339 -7.52 -17.20 0.58
N LEU A 340 -6.69 -16.43 1.30
CA LEU A 340 -5.24 -16.43 1.12
C LEU A 340 -4.61 -17.80 1.39
N ILE A 341 -5.03 -18.51 2.45
CA ILE A 341 -4.58 -19.88 2.74
C ILE A 341 -4.98 -20.82 1.60
N THR A 342 -6.20 -20.68 1.08
CA THR A 342 -6.70 -21.49 -0.03
C THR A 342 -5.88 -21.23 -1.31
N MET A 343 -5.66 -19.98 -1.66
CA MET A 343 -4.83 -19.60 -2.79
C MET A 343 -3.39 -20.12 -2.65
N CYS A 344 -2.79 -19.91 -1.49
CA CYS A 344 -1.42 -20.35 -1.21
C CYS A 344 -1.28 -21.87 -1.28
N SER A 345 -2.30 -22.64 -0.86
CA SER A 345 -2.29 -24.10 -0.99
C SER A 345 -2.29 -24.54 -2.46
N MET A 346 -2.99 -23.83 -3.35
CA MET A 346 -2.95 -24.09 -4.79
C MET A 346 -1.61 -23.73 -5.42
N LEU A 347 -1.00 -22.65 -4.94
CA LEU A 347 0.30 -22.16 -5.41
C LEU A 347 1.49 -22.86 -4.72
N ARG A 348 1.22 -23.74 -3.75
CA ARG A 348 2.24 -24.41 -2.91
C ARG A 348 3.14 -23.43 -2.16
N ILE A 349 2.58 -22.34 -1.69
CA ILE A 349 3.25 -21.33 -0.86
C ILE A 349 2.91 -21.63 0.61
N PRO A 350 3.88 -21.96 1.46
CA PRO A 350 3.66 -22.08 2.89
C PRO A 350 3.11 -20.81 3.51
N VAL A 351 2.23 -20.94 4.49
CA VAL A 351 1.58 -19.81 5.17
C VAL A 351 1.98 -19.77 6.64
N CYS A 352 2.32 -18.58 7.13
CA CYS A 352 2.46 -18.27 8.54
C CYS A 352 1.39 -17.24 8.91
N MET A 353 0.42 -17.63 9.73
CA MET A 353 -0.65 -16.74 10.19
C MET A 353 -0.39 -16.30 11.63
N HIS A 354 -0.05 -15.04 11.80
CA HIS A 354 0.51 -14.50 13.04
C HIS A 354 -0.47 -14.43 14.21
N ASN A 355 -1.72 -14.19 13.90
CA ASN A 355 -2.73 -13.83 14.90
C ASN A 355 -3.77 -14.93 15.17
N VAL A 356 -3.52 -16.12 14.66
CA VAL A 356 -4.40 -17.30 14.85
C VAL A 356 -3.55 -18.52 15.22
N PRO A 357 -3.89 -19.23 16.30
CA PRO A 357 -3.23 -20.48 16.64
C PRO A 357 -3.31 -21.52 15.50
N GLU A 358 -2.28 -22.34 15.37
CA GLU A 358 -2.17 -23.32 14.27
C GLU A 358 -3.40 -24.23 14.16
N GLU A 359 -3.93 -24.68 15.27
CA GLU A 359 -5.10 -25.57 15.32
C GLU A 359 -6.40 -24.92 14.84
N LYS A 360 -6.46 -23.56 14.79
CA LYS A 360 -7.60 -22.79 14.31
C LYS A 360 -7.46 -22.32 12.86
N ILE A 361 -6.30 -22.51 12.24
CA ILE A 361 -6.07 -22.13 10.85
C ILE A 361 -6.91 -23.03 9.94
N PHE A 362 -7.73 -22.42 9.09
CA PHE A 362 -8.48 -23.15 8.07
C PHE A 362 -7.50 -23.79 7.07
N ARG A 363 -7.66 -25.10 6.86
CA ARG A 363 -6.82 -25.88 5.94
C ARG A 363 -7.71 -26.59 4.92
N PRO A 364 -7.75 -26.12 3.66
CA PRO A 364 -8.54 -26.77 2.63
C PRO A 364 -7.98 -28.16 2.29
N ALA A 365 -8.80 -28.99 1.64
CA ALA A 365 -8.42 -30.36 1.26
C ALA A 365 -7.14 -30.40 0.40
N ALA A 366 -6.95 -29.41 -0.48
CA ALA A 366 -5.74 -29.27 -1.28
C ALA A 366 -4.48 -29.08 -0.40
N TRP A 367 -4.58 -28.30 0.67
CA TRP A 367 -3.50 -28.15 1.65
C TRP A 367 -3.18 -29.48 2.34
N ASN A 368 -4.20 -30.24 2.74
CA ASN A 368 -4.02 -31.55 3.36
C ASN A 368 -3.29 -32.53 2.42
N ALA A 369 -3.58 -32.46 1.13
CA ALA A 369 -2.93 -33.32 0.14
C ALA A 369 -1.44 -32.97 -0.07
N PHE A 370 -1.06 -31.70 0.03
CA PHE A 370 0.29 -31.25 -0.27
C PHE A 370 1.10 -30.79 0.95
N GLY A 371 0.45 -30.20 1.93
CA GLY A 371 1.10 -29.58 3.08
C GLY A 371 1.00 -30.40 4.38
N MET A 372 0.00 -31.24 4.52
CA MET A 372 -0.24 -32.06 5.73
C MET A 372 0.46 -33.41 5.71
N ASP A 373 0.93 -33.87 4.57
CA ASP A 373 1.79 -35.05 4.51
C ASP A 373 3.11 -34.73 5.22
N LYS A 374 3.44 -35.53 6.24
CA LYS A 374 4.67 -35.39 7.01
C LYS A 374 5.94 -35.53 6.17
N GLU A 375 5.82 -36.22 5.06
CA GLU A 375 6.88 -36.37 4.07
C GLU A 375 6.86 -35.23 3.04
N GLY A 376 5.80 -34.46 2.97
CA GLY A 376 5.66 -33.31 2.08
C GLY A 376 6.66 -32.19 2.42
N ALA A 377 7.34 -31.68 1.40
CA ALA A 377 8.32 -30.63 1.57
C ALA A 377 7.70 -29.36 2.18
N ASP A 378 6.50 -28.97 1.71
CA ASP A 378 5.80 -27.78 2.16
C ASP A 378 5.42 -27.86 3.65
N PHE A 379 4.91 -29.03 4.10
CA PHE A 379 4.58 -29.23 5.51
C PHE A 379 5.82 -29.16 6.40
N ARG A 380 6.89 -29.86 6.02
CA ARG A 380 8.16 -29.80 6.78
C ARG A 380 8.71 -28.39 6.84
N ALA A 381 8.67 -27.70 5.73
CA ALA A 381 9.15 -26.33 5.64
C ALA A 381 8.35 -25.40 6.55
N CYS A 382 7.03 -25.39 6.47
CA CYS A 382 6.18 -24.59 7.36
C CYS A 382 6.45 -24.90 8.83
N LYS A 383 6.55 -26.20 9.19
CA LYS A 383 6.78 -26.61 10.55
C LYS A 383 8.15 -26.23 11.10
N ASN A 384 9.19 -26.27 10.27
CA ASN A 384 10.57 -26.06 10.70
C ASN A 384 11.03 -24.60 10.61
N TYR A 385 10.47 -23.83 9.70
CA TYR A 385 10.95 -22.47 9.39
C TYR A 385 9.91 -21.40 9.62
N GLY A 386 8.63 -21.72 9.59
CA GLY A 386 7.56 -20.77 9.87
C GLY A 386 7.50 -20.39 11.36
N PRO A 387 7.32 -19.12 11.71
CA PRO A 387 7.25 -18.70 13.12
C PRO A 387 6.14 -19.38 13.91
N LEU A 388 5.04 -19.75 13.25
CA LEU A 388 3.89 -20.43 13.86
C LEU A 388 4.13 -21.91 14.13
N TYR A 389 5.17 -22.50 13.62
CA TYR A 389 5.41 -23.94 13.67
C TYR A 389 6.64 -24.32 14.50
N LYS A 390 7.17 -23.39 15.26
CA LYS A 390 8.30 -23.62 16.17
C LYS A 390 7.84 -23.86 17.60
#